data_8a452c14ad32488ec83f6f0b7ccde4b5
#
_entry.id   8a452c14ad32488ec83f6f0b7ccde4b5
#
_cell.length_a   1.000
_cell.length_b   1.000
_cell.length_c   1.000
_cell.angle_alpha   90.00
_cell.angle_beta   90.00
_cell.angle_gamma   90.00
#
_symmetry.space_group_name_H-M   'P 1'
#
loop_
_entity.id
_entity.type
_entity.pdbx_description
1 polymer ?
#
loop_
_entity_poly.entity_id
_entity_poly.type
_entity_poly.pdbx_seq_one_letter_code
_entity_poly.pdbx_strand_id
1 'polypeptide(L)'
;MANHGWLPRSGKNIDIDAVRFGVSGAYNYAPTTFDGPFKQAAAFNLTTTGNSSTFHLADLAKHDAAEFDGSLSRNDFYFGDDLHFAPTIWATTAKRLGLYDVGHSEMDRYVTVETAAKARAARVRGAMRVNPTFNASAIQVQGSPGTTALYLTTLWDDDVGAVPKAWIKAWFGKF
;
A
#
# COMPACT_ATOMS: atom_id res chain seq x y z
N MET A 1 4.53 6.49 -9.42
CA MET A 1 4.72 7.95 -9.47
C MET A 1 6.04 8.34 -10.11
N ALA A 2 7.21 7.91 -9.63
CA ALA A 2 8.52 8.28 -10.22
C ALA A 2 8.65 7.88 -11.70
N ASN A 3 8.27 6.66 -12.08
CA ASN A 3 8.30 6.19 -13.47
C ASN A 3 7.41 7.01 -14.44
N HIS A 4 6.43 7.74 -13.92
CA HIS A 4 5.51 8.57 -14.70
C HIS A 4 5.79 10.07 -14.56
N GLY A 5 6.88 10.44 -13.88
CA GLY A 5 7.31 11.84 -13.76
C GLY A 5 6.58 12.68 -12.71
N TRP A 6 5.74 12.08 -11.88
CA TRP A 6 5.08 12.75 -10.75
C TRP A 6 5.99 12.94 -9.53
N LEU A 7 7.10 12.22 -9.48
CA LEU A 7 8.20 12.37 -8.53
C LEU A 7 9.51 12.37 -9.32
N PRO A 8 10.62 12.84 -8.73
CA PRO A 8 11.94 12.69 -9.33
C PRO A 8 12.18 11.25 -9.81
N ARG A 9 12.51 11.06 -11.09
CA ARG A 9 12.69 9.72 -11.69
C ARG A 9 13.78 8.91 -11.01
N SER A 10 14.78 9.59 -10.43
CA SER A 10 15.83 8.95 -9.64
C SER A 10 15.33 8.38 -8.32
N GLY A 11 14.15 8.74 -7.85
CA GLY A 11 13.64 8.41 -6.53
C GLY A 11 14.44 9.02 -5.38
N LYS A 12 15.25 10.07 -5.65
CA LYS A 12 16.15 10.67 -4.67
C LYS A 12 15.78 12.10 -4.34
N ASN A 13 16.11 12.51 -3.10
CA ASN A 13 15.96 13.89 -2.59
C ASN A 13 14.54 14.43 -2.79
N ILE A 14 13.56 13.64 -2.41
CA ILE A 14 12.15 13.99 -2.50
C ILE A 14 11.79 14.87 -1.32
N ASP A 15 11.39 16.10 -1.58
CA ASP A 15 10.89 17.06 -0.59
C ASP A 15 9.36 17.06 -0.51
N ILE A 16 8.82 17.87 0.40
CA ILE A 16 7.38 17.96 0.62
C ILE A 16 6.64 18.50 -0.61
N ASP A 17 7.25 19.41 -1.37
CA ASP A 17 6.59 20.02 -2.53
C ASP A 17 6.49 19.01 -3.69
N ALA A 18 7.52 18.17 -3.88
CA ALA A 18 7.47 17.05 -4.81
C ALA A 18 6.39 16.03 -4.40
N VAL A 19 6.24 15.73 -3.10
CA VAL A 19 5.16 14.85 -2.61
C VAL A 19 3.80 15.47 -2.89
N ARG A 20 3.58 16.73 -2.53
CA ARG A 20 2.32 17.46 -2.77
C ARG A 20 1.94 17.50 -4.24
N PHE A 21 2.90 17.82 -5.10
CA PHE A 21 2.71 17.79 -6.55
C PHE A 21 2.32 16.38 -7.04
N GLY A 22 3.08 15.37 -6.59
CA GLY A 22 2.86 14.01 -7.03
C GLY A 22 1.52 13.44 -6.59
N VAL A 23 1.09 13.64 -5.33
CA VAL A 23 -0.16 13.06 -4.84
C VAL A 23 -1.39 13.76 -5.39
N SER A 24 -1.33 15.08 -5.60
CA SER A 24 -2.45 15.80 -6.22
C SER A 24 -2.56 15.52 -7.71
N GLY A 25 -1.43 15.48 -8.43
CA GLY A 25 -1.46 15.26 -9.87
C GLY A 25 -1.74 13.81 -10.27
N ALA A 26 -1.18 12.83 -9.54
CA ALA A 26 -1.34 11.42 -9.89
C ALA A 26 -2.63 10.79 -9.36
N TYR A 27 -3.13 11.25 -8.19
CA TYR A 27 -4.22 10.59 -7.47
C TYR A 27 -5.37 11.50 -7.08
N ASN A 28 -5.31 12.77 -7.47
CA ASN A 28 -6.31 13.77 -7.12
C ASN A 28 -6.54 13.95 -5.61
N TYR A 29 -5.53 13.67 -4.80
CA TYR A 29 -5.57 13.96 -3.37
C TYR A 29 -5.39 15.47 -3.08
N ALA A 30 -5.93 15.93 -1.96
CA ALA A 30 -5.55 17.27 -1.46
C ALA A 30 -4.02 17.32 -1.28
N PRO A 31 -3.32 18.37 -1.73
CA PRO A 31 -1.85 18.42 -1.70
C PRO A 31 -1.25 18.12 -0.32
N THR A 32 -1.92 18.55 0.74
CA THR A 32 -1.46 18.40 2.13
C THR A 32 -1.76 17.03 2.77
N THR A 33 -2.37 16.10 2.04
CA THR A 33 -2.78 14.79 2.58
C THR A 33 -1.63 14.04 3.25
N PHE A 34 -0.42 14.14 2.71
CA PHE A 34 0.75 13.43 3.24
C PHE A 34 1.72 14.32 4.04
N ASP A 35 1.34 15.55 4.41
CA ASP A 35 2.20 16.43 5.22
C ASP A 35 2.52 15.83 6.60
N GLY A 36 1.53 15.19 7.22
CA GLY A 36 1.72 14.51 8.51
C GLY A 36 2.71 13.34 8.42
N PRO A 37 2.46 12.33 7.57
CA PRO A 37 3.41 11.25 7.31
C PRO A 37 4.81 11.72 6.92
N PHE A 38 4.92 12.74 6.08
CA PHE A 38 6.20 13.30 5.69
C PHE A 38 6.99 13.86 6.88
N LYS A 39 6.32 14.62 7.76
CA LYS A 39 6.95 15.15 8.99
C LYS A 39 7.39 14.06 9.95
N GLN A 40 6.71 12.92 9.96
CA GLN A 40 7.07 11.77 10.79
C GLN A 40 8.26 10.98 10.20
N ALA A 41 8.59 11.13 8.92
CA ALA A 41 9.68 10.39 8.28
C ALA A 41 11.01 10.54 9.02
N ALA A 42 11.34 11.73 9.49
CA ALA A 42 12.53 11.99 10.28
C ALA A 42 12.51 11.24 11.64
N ALA A 43 11.35 11.20 12.30
CA ALA A 43 11.18 10.50 13.59
C ALA A 43 11.36 8.98 13.44
N PHE A 44 11.03 8.41 12.29
CA PHE A 44 11.23 6.99 11.98
C PHE A 44 12.61 6.69 11.33
N ASN A 45 13.51 7.68 11.29
CA ASN A 45 14.78 7.55 10.58
C ASN A 45 14.60 7.09 9.11
N LEU A 46 13.62 7.67 8.42
CA LEU A 46 13.35 7.42 7.00
C LEU A 46 14.04 8.45 6.09
N THR A 47 15.12 9.06 6.56
CA THR A 47 15.88 10.03 5.78
C THR A 47 17.35 9.64 5.78
N THR A 48 17.85 9.21 4.63
CA THR A 48 19.29 8.91 4.42
C THR A 48 20.01 9.97 3.56
N THR A 49 19.30 11.05 3.23
CA THR A 49 19.81 12.13 2.37
C THR A 49 20.82 13.05 3.06
N GLY A 50 20.94 12.97 4.40
CA GLY A 50 21.67 13.96 5.21
C GLY A 50 20.88 15.27 5.45
N ASN A 51 19.65 15.37 4.93
CA ASN A 51 18.75 16.50 5.10
C ASN A 51 17.37 16.00 5.55
N SER A 52 16.94 16.40 6.75
CA SER A 52 15.64 16.00 7.32
C SER A 52 14.40 16.50 6.53
N SER A 53 14.60 17.41 5.58
CA SER A 53 13.55 17.92 4.70
C SER A 53 13.38 17.12 3.41
N THR A 54 14.13 16.02 3.22
CA THR A 54 14.06 15.16 2.04
C THR A 54 14.20 13.69 2.42
N PHE A 55 13.70 12.80 1.57
CA PHE A 55 13.92 11.35 1.68
C PHE A 55 14.20 10.74 0.31
N HIS A 56 14.66 9.49 0.31
CA HIS A 56 14.74 8.66 -0.90
C HIS A 56 13.60 7.65 -0.90
N LEU A 57 13.10 7.25 -2.07
CA LEU A 57 12.10 6.17 -2.15
C LEU A 57 12.60 4.88 -1.49
N ALA A 58 13.91 4.61 -1.57
CA ALA A 58 14.53 3.47 -0.90
C ALA A 58 14.40 3.51 0.63
N ASP A 59 14.29 4.71 1.23
CA ASP A 59 14.12 4.84 2.67
C ASP A 59 12.78 4.27 3.15
N LEU A 60 11.77 4.21 2.27
CA LEU A 60 10.45 3.63 2.55
C LEU A 60 10.47 2.09 2.61
N ALA A 61 11.59 1.46 2.25
CA ALA A 61 11.80 0.02 2.39
C ALA A 61 12.14 -0.39 3.84
N LYS A 62 12.31 0.57 4.74
CA LYS A 62 12.66 0.26 6.14
C LYS A 62 11.54 -0.51 6.82
N HIS A 63 11.87 -1.75 7.18
CA HIS A 63 10.94 -2.64 7.87
C HIS A 63 10.54 -2.08 9.25
N ASP A 64 9.29 -2.32 9.65
CA ASP A 64 8.66 -1.85 10.90
C ASP A 64 8.67 -0.32 11.09
N ALA A 65 8.77 0.41 9.96
CA ALA A 65 8.64 1.86 9.91
C ALA A 65 7.64 2.29 8.81
N ALA A 66 7.99 2.09 7.54
CA ALA A 66 7.09 2.33 6.42
C ALA A 66 6.63 1.03 5.74
N GLU A 67 7.49 0.00 5.73
CA GLU A 67 7.15 -1.36 5.34
C GLU A 67 6.83 -2.18 6.60
N PHE A 68 5.89 -3.12 6.51
CA PHE A 68 5.52 -4.03 7.59
C PHE A 68 4.92 -5.34 7.07
N ASP A 69 5.00 -6.39 7.92
CA ASP A 69 4.49 -7.72 7.60
C ASP A 69 2.98 -7.76 7.27
N GLY A 70 2.54 -8.80 6.60
CA GLY A 70 1.14 -8.98 6.22
C GLY A 70 0.74 -8.22 4.96
N SER A 71 1.68 -7.88 4.09
CA SER A 71 1.42 -7.26 2.79
C SER A 71 0.46 -8.10 1.94
N LEU A 72 -0.41 -7.44 1.16
CA LEU A 72 -1.37 -8.12 0.27
C LEU A 72 -0.71 -8.76 -0.94
N SER A 73 0.50 -8.31 -1.32
CA SER A 73 1.16 -8.69 -2.57
C SER A 73 2.65 -9.01 -2.44
N ARG A 74 3.20 -8.98 -1.22
CA ARG A 74 4.62 -9.22 -0.95
C ARG A 74 4.79 -10.22 0.19
N ASN A 75 5.97 -10.84 0.28
CA ASN A 75 6.32 -11.67 1.43
C ASN A 75 6.49 -10.82 2.69
N ASP A 76 6.49 -11.46 3.84
CA ASP A 76 6.89 -10.85 5.08
C ASP A 76 8.43 -10.80 5.15
N PHE A 77 8.98 -9.83 5.87
CA PHE A 77 10.42 -9.58 6.00
C PHE A 77 11.21 -10.84 6.41
N TYR A 78 10.66 -11.66 7.30
CA TYR A 78 11.28 -12.92 7.74
C TYR A 78 11.63 -13.86 6.57
N PHE A 79 10.85 -13.85 5.49
CA PHE A 79 11.07 -14.74 4.35
C PHE A 79 12.02 -14.17 3.28
N GLY A 80 12.63 -13.03 3.53
CA GLY A 80 13.63 -12.40 2.69
C GLY A 80 13.08 -11.25 1.87
N ASP A 81 12.75 -11.47 0.59
CA ASP A 81 12.34 -10.39 -0.30
C ASP A 81 10.91 -9.90 -0.01
N ASP A 82 10.80 -8.86 0.78
CA ASP A 82 9.57 -8.16 1.16
C ASP A 82 9.25 -6.95 0.26
N LEU A 83 10.14 -6.62 -0.68
CA LEU A 83 10.00 -5.43 -1.54
C LEU A 83 9.42 -5.75 -2.91
N HIS A 84 9.63 -6.96 -3.42
CA HIS A 84 9.13 -7.33 -4.73
C HIS A 84 7.81 -8.09 -4.67
N PHE A 85 7.10 -8.06 -5.78
CA PHE A 85 5.82 -8.74 -5.92
C PHE A 85 5.97 -10.27 -5.72
N ALA A 86 5.16 -10.83 -4.82
CA ALA A 86 5.12 -12.26 -4.55
C ALA A 86 3.84 -12.88 -5.14
N PRO A 87 3.93 -13.59 -6.28
CA PRO A 87 2.76 -14.13 -6.98
C PRO A 87 1.90 -15.06 -6.11
N THR A 88 2.50 -15.82 -5.21
CA THR A 88 1.80 -16.75 -4.31
C THR A 88 0.97 -16.02 -3.25
N ILE A 89 1.51 -14.96 -2.68
CA ILE A 89 0.80 -14.09 -1.72
C ILE A 89 -0.35 -13.40 -2.45
N TRP A 90 -0.06 -12.81 -3.62
CA TRP A 90 -1.07 -12.13 -4.41
C TRP A 90 -2.21 -13.05 -4.85
N ALA A 91 -1.92 -14.26 -5.35
CA ALA A 91 -2.94 -15.21 -5.77
C ALA A 91 -3.93 -15.54 -4.64
N THR A 92 -3.41 -15.71 -3.42
CA THR A 92 -4.24 -15.96 -2.23
C THR A 92 -5.09 -14.73 -1.88
N THR A 93 -4.52 -13.54 -1.95
CA THR A 93 -5.22 -12.28 -1.70
C THR A 93 -6.29 -12.02 -2.76
N ALA A 94 -5.96 -12.17 -4.03
CA ALA A 94 -6.87 -11.98 -5.16
C ALA A 94 -8.10 -12.91 -5.07
N LYS A 95 -7.87 -14.17 -4.66
CA LYS A 95 -8.96 -15.11 -4.39
C LYS A 95 -9.88 -14.60 -3.26
N ARG A 96 -9.32 -14.11 -2.16
CA ARG A 96 -10.08 -13.58 -1.01
C ARG A 96 -10.85 -12.30 -1.34
N LEU A 97 -10.32 -11.50 -2.25
CA LEU A 97 -11.01 -10.32 -2.78
C LEU A 97 -12.04 -10.67 -3.86
N GLY A 98 -12.15 -11.95 -4.26
CA GLY A 98 -13.04 -12.38 -5.33
C GLY A 98 -12.72 -11.76 -6.68
N LEU A 99 -11.45 -11.43 -6.96
CA LEU A 99 -11.11 -10.65 -8.15
C LEU A 99 -11.37 -11.37 -9.47
N TYR A 100 -11.40 -12.69 -9.44
CA TYR A 100 -11.62 -13.53 -10.62
C TYR A 100 -12.99 -14.22 -10.62
N ASP A 101 -13.78 -14.00 -9.57
CA ASP A 101 -15.12 -14.55 -9.51
C ASP A 101 -16.02 -13.84 -10.53
N VAL A 102 -16.69 -14.64 -11.33
CA VAL A 102 -17.63 -14.19 -12.35
C VAL A 102 -19.03 -14.31 -11.73
N GLY A 103 -19.61 -13.19 -11.35
CA GLY A 103 -20.99 -13.15 -10.87
C GLY A 103 -21.94 -12.63 -11.96
N HIS A 104 -23.24 -12.68 -11.65
CA HIS A 104 -24.30 -12.29 -12.59
C HIS A 104 -24.89 -10.91 -12.29
N SER A 105 -24.58 -10.33 -11.14
CA SER A 105 -24.99 -8.97 -10.76
C SER A 105 -23.93 -7.93 -11.09
N GLU A 106 -24.35 -6.68 -11.24
CA GLU A 106 -23.41 -5.57 -11.47
C GLU A 106 -22.43 -5.41 -10.30
N MET A 107 -22.89 -5.58 -9.07
CA MET A 107 -22.08 -5.53 -7.86
C MET A 107 -20.99 -6.59 -7.80
N ASP A 108 -21.13 -7.69 -8.52
CA ASP A 108 -20.09 -8.74 -8.62
C ASP A 108 -18.82 -8.27 -9.32
N ARG A 109 -18.84 -7.10 -9.96
CA ARG A 109 -17.66 -6.45 -10.56
C ARG A 109 -16.85 -5.62 -9.57
N TYR A 110 -17.35 -5.48 -8.33
CA TYR A 110 -16.77 -4.58 -7.32
C TYR A 110 -16.27 -5.34 -6.10
N VAL A 111 -15.37 -4.70 -5.36
CA VAL A 111 -14.91 -5.11 -4.04
C VAL A 111 -15.45 -4.12 -3.02
N THR A 112 -16.19 -4.60 -2.06
CA THR A 112 -16.71 -3.78 -0.96
C THR A 112 -15.65 -3.59 0.13
N VAL A 113 -15.83 -2.58 0.98
CA VAL A 113 -14.99 -2.35 2.18
C VAL A 113 -14.95 -3.61 3.06
N GLU A 114 -16.09 -4.28 3.25
CA GLU A 114 -16.19 -5.49 4.06
C GLU A 114 -15.33 -6.64 3.47
N THR A 115 -15.42 -6.85 2.16
CA THR A 115 -14.61 -7.88 1.46
C THR A 115 -13.13 -7.59 1.60
N ALA A 116 -12.72 -6.32 1.41
CA ALA A 116 -11.34 -5.89 1.55
C ALA A 116 -10.82 -6.08 2.98
N ALA A 117 -11.62 -5.70 3.98
CA ALA A 117 -11.28 -5.87 5.40
C ALA A 117 -11.12 -7.35 5.77
N LYS A 118 -12.02 -8.23 5.31
CA LYS A 118 -11.92 -9.68 5.52
C LYS A 118 -10.68 -10.28 4.87
N ALA A 119 -10.35 -9.85 3.64
CA ALA A 119 -9.16 -10.30 2.93
C ALA A 119 -7.87 -9.88 3.67
N ARG A 120 -7.79 -8.62 4.11
CA ARG A 120 -6.68 -8.10 4.92
C ARG A 120 -6.54 -8.89 6.23
N ALA A 121 -7.61 -9.02 7.00
CA ALA A 121 -7.58 -9.75 8.26
C ALA A 121 -7.15 -11.22 8.09
N ALA A 122 -7.58 -11.87 7.00
CA ALA A 122 -7.18 -13.24 6.70
C ALA A 122 -5.69 -13.33 6.29
N ARG A 123 -5.15 -12.32 5.57
CA ARG A 123 -3.72 -12.26 5.23
C ARG A 123 -2.86 -12.09 6.49
N VAL A 124 -3.22 -11.14 7.36
CA VAL A 124 -2.51 -10.89 8.63
C VAL A 124 -2.52 -12.15 9.50
N ARG A 125 -3.69 -12.78 9.71
CA ARG A 125 -3.77 -14.04 10.46
C ARG A 125 -2.94 -15.17 9.84
N GLY A 126 -2.85 -15.19 8.51
CA GLY A 126 -1.98 -16.13 7.79
C GLY A 126 -0.51 -15.88 8.07
N ALA A 127 -0.08 -14.62 8.02
CA ALA A 127 1.27 -14.20 8.34
C ALA A 127 1.66 -14.58 9.78
N MET A 128 0.85 -14.21 10.75
CA MET A 128 1.08 -14.52 12.17
C MET A 128 1.26 -16.01 12.46
N ARG A 129 0.68 -16.90 11.64
CA ARG A 129 0.82 -18.35 11.82
C ARG A 129 2.13 -18.92 11.30
N VAL A 130 2.73 -18.28 10.30
CA VAL A 130 3.89 -18.84 9.59
C VAL A 130 5.17 -18.02 9.76
N ASN A 131 5.04 -16.76 10.16
CA ASN A 131 6.17 -15.88 10.40
C ASN A 131 6.47 -15.84 11.92
N PRO A 132 7.56 -16.48 12.38
CA PRO A 132 7.89 -16.55 13.81
C PRO A 132 8.33 -15.19 14.39
N THR A 133 8.72 -14.26 13.54
CA THR A 133 9.11 -12.90 13.94
C THR A 133 8.04 -11.86 13.69
N PHE A 134 6.81 -12.30 13.32
CA PHE A 134 5.71 -11.38 13.09
C PHE A 134 5.53 -10.45 14.28
N ASN A 135 5.79 -9.18 14.07
CA ASN A 135 5.71 -8.16 15.10
C ASN A 135 4.42 -7.35 14.90
N ALA A 136 3.47 -7.52 15.80
CA ALA A 136 2.27 -6.68 15.85
C ALA A 136 2.59 -5.34 16.56
N SER A 137 3.59 -4.61 16.07
CA SER A 137 3.93 -3.29 16.59
C SER A 137 2.74 -2.33 16.47
N ALA A 138 2.77 -1.23 17.23
CA ALA A 138 1.74 -0.19 17.13
C ALA A 138 1.64 0.37 15.70
N ILE A 139 2.76 0.44 14.98
CA ILE A 139 2.81 0.86 13.57
C ILE A 139 2.07 -0.14 12.68
N GLN A 140 2.30 -1.44 12.85
CA GLN A 140 1.60 -2.48 12.10
C GLN A 140 0.10 -2.51 12.39
N VAL A 141 -0.28 -2.39 13.65
CA VAL A 141 -1.69 -2.40 14.08
C VAL A 141 -2.47 -1.25 13.46
N GLN A 142 -1.86 -0.08 13.35
CA GLN A 142 -2.47 1.10 12.72
C GLN A 142 -2.28 1.12 11.20
N GLY A 143 -1.08 0.80 10.72
CA GLY A 143 -0.71 0.88 9.31
C GLY A 143 -1.43 -0.13 8.43
N SER A 144 -1.61 -1.36 8.90
CA SER A 144 -2.23 -2.42 8.11
C SER A 144 -3.69 -2.14 7.70
N PRO A 145 -4.59 -1.67 8.58
CA PRO A 145 -5.90 -1.16 8.16
C PRO A 145 -5.80 0.12 7.33
N GLY A 146 -4.88 1.03 7.70
CA GLY A 146 -4.65 2.30 7.01
C GLY A 146 -4.28 2.12 5.55
N THR A 147 -3.38 1.19 5.21
CA THR A 147 -3.05 0.90 3.80
C THR A 147 -4.21 0.31 3.03
N THR A 148 -5.10 -0.46 3.71
CA THR A 148 -6.32 -0.97 3.07
C THR A 148 -7.29 0.17 2.76
N ALA A 149 -7.52 1.05 3.72
CA ALA A 149 -8.34 2.25 3.51
C ALA A 149 -7.76 3.12 2.39
N LEU A 150 -6.42 3.30 2.36
CA LEU A 150 -5.75 4.13 1.37
C LEU A 150 -5.97 3.64 -0.07
N TYR A 151 -5.75 2.34 -0.37
CA TYR A 151 -5.97 1.87 -1.73
C TYR A 151 -7.46 1.84 -2.11
N LEU A 152 -8.35 1.57 -1.16
CA LEU A 152 -9.79 1.65 -1.41
C LEU A 152 -10.20 3.07 -1.77
N THR A 153 -9.76 4.06 -1.00
CA THR A 153 -10.05 5.47 -1.27
C THR A 153 -9.45 5.93 -2.60
N THR A 154 -8.22 5.47 -2.92
CA THR A 154 -7.55 5.81 -4.19
C THR A 154 -8.29 5.28 -5.42
N LEU A 155 -8.93 4.11 -5.28
CA LEU A 155 -9.59 3.39 -6.37
C LEU A 155 -11.13 3.41 -6.23
N TRP A 156 -11.66 4.32 -5.42
CA TRP A 156 -13.08 4.39 -5.12
C TRP A 156 -13.90 4.85 -6.33
N ASP A 157 -14.99 4.20 -6.56
CA ASP A 157 -16.02 4.61 -7.53
C ASP A 157 -17.19 5.22 -6.73
N ASP A 158 -17.31 6.55 -6.79
CA ASP A 158 -18.31 7.30 -6.00
C ASP A 158 -19.75 7.00 -6.43
N ASP A 159 -19.96 6.67 -7.71
CA ASP A 159 -21.28 6.39 -8.24
C ASP A 159 -21.83 5.05 -7.71
N VAL A 160 -20.94 4.10 -7.43
CA VAL A 160 -21.31 2.74 -6.98
C VAL A 160 -21.09 2.57 -5.48
N GLY A 161 -20.18 3.33 -4.88
CA GLY A 161 -19.80 3.17 -3.46
C GLY A 161 -18.97 1.92 -3.19
N ALA A 162 -18.12 1.50 -4.16
CA ALA A 162 -17.26 0.33 -4.07
C ALA A 162 -16.06 0.47 -5.03
N VAL A 163 -15.12 -0.48 -4.99
CA VAL A 163 -13.92 -0.44 -5.84
C VAL A 163 -14.02 -1.45 -6.98
N PRO A 164 -13.87 -1.03 -8.25
CA PRO A 164 -13.87 -1.95 -9.37
C PRO A 164 -12.75 -3.00 -9.29
N LYS A 165 -13.09 -4.28 -9.40
CA LYS A 165 -12.12 -5.39 -9.39
C LYS A 165 -11.02 -5.22 -10.45
N ALA A 166 -11.37 -4.64 -11.61
CA ALA A 166 -10.44 -4.37 -12.69
C ALA A 166 -9.34 -3.39 -12.27
N TRP A 167 -9.68 -2.38 -11.46
CA TRP A 167 -8.72 -1.39 -10.99
C TRP A 167 -7.78 -1.98 -9.94
N ILE A 168 -8.29 -2.80 -9.01
CA ILE A 168 -7.44 -3.52 -8.06
C ILE A 168 -6.48 -4.46 -8.78
N LYS A 169 -6.95 -5.19 -9.80
CA LYS A 169 -6.08 -6.05 -10.64
C LYS A 169 -5.00 -5.26 -11.36
N ALA A 170 -5.33 -4.08 -11.87
CA ALA A 170 -4.36 -3.21 -12.53
C ALA A 170 -3.34 -2.62 -11.54
N TRP A 171 -3.80 -2.25 -10.34
CA TRP A 171 -2.98 -1.65 -9.30
C TRP A 171 -1.94 -2.61 -8.71
N PHE A 172 -2.34 -3.85 -8.40
CA PHE A 172 -1.49 -4.83 -7.74
C PHE A 172 -0.92 -5.91 -8.66
N GLY A 173 -1.55 -6.19 -9.78
CA GLY A 173 -1.26 -7.37 -10.60
C GLY A 173 -0.53 -7.12 -11.92
N LYS A 174 -0.20 -5.87 -12.23
CA LYS A 174 0.58 -5.52 -13.42
C LYS A 174 1.91 -4.89 -12.99
N PHE A 175 2.90 -5.72 -12.86
CA PHE A 175 4.30 -5.33 -12.66
C PHE A 175 5.16 -5.89 -13.77
#